data_8498885d2dd7e4c523de23804571ec11
#
_entry.id   8498885d2dd7e4c523de23804571ec11
#
_cell.length_a   1.000
_cell.length_b   1.000
_cell.length_c   1.000
_cell.angle_alpha   90.00
_cell.angle_beta   90.00
_cell.angle_gamma   90.00
#
_symmetry.space_group_name_H-M   'P 1'
#
loop_
_entity.id
_entity.type
_entity.pdbx_description
1 polymer ?
#
loop_
_entity_poly.entity_id
_entity_poly.type
_entity_poly.pdbx_seq_one_letter_code
_entity_poly.pdbx_strand_id
1 'polypeptide(L)'
;IPCRESCVKLVPISMEGGYLGAGELLKSGLSPTACLCSNDVIAIGAMRAIREFGLTVPGDISIISMDDINVGQYLDPTLTTIHLPLAEMGRMTAKILIDRIEGGHHLPMKIVLPYHMVERESCLSSDAPD
;
A
#
# COMPACT_ATOMS: atom_id res chain seq x y z
N ILE A 1 -1.41 0.37 -18.45
CA ILE A 1 -1.60 -1.09 -18.27
C ILE A 1 -3.09 -1.30 -18.06
N PRO A 2 -3.79 -2.09 -18.90
CA PRO A 2 -5.20 -2.40 -18.68
C PRO A 2 -5.36 -3.27 -17.43
N CYS A 3 -6.15 -2.78 -16.46
CA CYS A 3 -6.49 -3.53 -15.26
C CYS A 3 -7.69 -4.44 -15.57
N ARG A 4 -7.55 -5.74 -15.33
CA ARG A 4 -8.65 -6.71 -15.44
C ARG A 4 -9.30 -6.85 -14.05
N GLU A 5 -10.64 -6.90 -14.00
CA GLU A 5 -11.35 -7.10 -12.72
C GLU A 5 -10.89 -8.37 -11.98
N SER A 6 -10.52 -9.42 -12.70
CA SER A 6 -9.96 -10.64 -12.11
C SER A 6 -8.65 -10.43 -11.34
N CYS A 7 -7.94 -9.33 -11.62
CA CYS A 7 -6.70 -8.95 -10.93
C CYS A 7 -6.94 -8.04 -9.71
N VAL A 8 -8.20 -7.69 -9.42
CA VAL A 8 -8.57 -6.84 -8.29
C VAL A 8 -9.23 -7.69 -7.21
N LYS A 9 -8.74 -7.57 -5.98
CA LYS A 9 -9.30 -8.27 -4.83
C LYS A 9 -9.68 -7.27 -3.74
N LEU A 10 -10.95 -7.27 -3.37
CA LEU A 10 -11.43 -6.50 -2.22
C LEU A 10 -11.26 -7.34 -0.96
N VAL A 11 -10.57 -6.79 0.03
CA VAL A 11 -10.24 -7.47 1.28
C VAL A 11 -10.44 -6.53 2.48
N PRO A 12 -10.68 -7.06 3.69
CA PRO A 12 -10.60 -6.26 4.91
C PRO A 12 -9.23 -5.62 5.08
N ILE A 13 -9.19 -4.41 5.64
CA ILE A 13 -7.94 -3.69 5.95
C ILE A 13 -7.28 -4.36 7.16
N SER A 14 -6.57 -5.45 6.90
CA SER A 14 -5.84 -6.22 7.91
C SER A 14 -4.76 -7.07 7.25
N MET A 15 -3.78 -7.53 8.03
CA MET A 15 -2.77 -8.49 7.56
C MET A 15 -3.43 -9.80 7.12
N GLU A 16 -4.45 -10.26 7.84
CA GLU A 16 -5.21 -11.46 7.47
C GLU A 16 -5.93 -11.27 6.14
N GLY A 17 -6.58 -10.11 5.93
CA GLY A 17 -7.23 -9.77 4.65
C GLY A 17 -6.25 -9.78 3.49
N GLY A 18 -5.08 -9.19 3.66
CA GLY A 18 -4.00 -9.22 2.66
C GLY A 18 -3.50 -10.64 2.36
N TYR A 19 -3.30 -11.44 3.39
CA TYR A 19 -2.88 -12.83 3.28
C TYR A 19 -3.90 -13.68 2.50
N LEU A 20 -5.17 -13.62 2.88
CA LEU A 20 -6.23 -14.39 2.23
C LEU A 20 -6.44 -13.93 0.78
N GLY A 21 -6.49 -12.59 0.55
CA GLY A 21 -6.70 -12.04 -0.78
C GLY A 21 -5.59 -12.38 -1.77
N ALA A 22 -4.33 -12.26 -1.36
CA ALA A 22 -3.18 -12.65 -2.18
C ALA A 22 -3.20 -14.17 -2.44
N GLY A 23 -3.48 -14.97 -1.43
CA GLY A 23 -3.58 -16.43 -1.58
C GLY A 23 -4.68 -16.84 -2.57
N GLU A 24 -5.83 -16.16 -2.57
CA GLU A 24 -6.90 -16.42 -3.55
C GLU A 24 -6.49 -16.02 -4.97
N LEU A 25 -5.82 -14.87 -5.16
CA LEU A 25 -5.30 -14.44 -6.46
C LEU A 25 -4.30 -15.46 -7.02
N LEU A 26 -3.37 -15.92 -6.20
CA LEU A 26 -2.37 -16.91 -6.62
C LEU A 26 -3.00 -18.27 -6.95
N LYS A 27 -3.99 -18.74 -6.18
CA LYS A 27 -4.76 -19.98 -6.46
C LYS A 27 -5.60 -19.90 -7.72
N SER A 28 -5.99 -18.72 -8.18
CA SER A 28 -6.79 -18.55 -9.39
C SER A 28 -6.05 -18.85 -10.69
N GLY A 29 -4.75 -19.14 -10.62
CA GLY A 29 -3.89 -19.35 -11.79
C GLY A 29 -3.37 -18.06 -12.42
N LEU A 30 -3.62 -16.90 -11.80
CA LEU A 30 -2.98 -15.65 -12.18
C LEU A 30 -1.51 -15.68 -11.77
N SER A 31 -0.64 -15.19 -12.66
CA SER A 31 0.80 -15.08 -12.41
C SER A 31 1.19 -13.59 -12.46
N PRO A 32 0.82 -12.79 -11.46
CA PRO A 32 1.19 -11.38 -11.44
C PRO A 32 2.69 -11.24 -11.19
N THR A 33 3.34 -10.30 -11.86
CA THR A 33 4.74 -9.90 -11.60
C THR A 33 4.83 -8.71 -10.66
N ALA A 34 3.71 -8.04 -10.40
CA ALA A 34 3.63 -6.93 -9.45
C ALA A 34 2.26 -6.89 -8.76
N CYS A 35 2.24 -6.43 -7.54
CA CYS A 35 1.06 -6.24 -6.72
C CYS A 35 1.06 -4.85 -6.07
N LEU A 36 0.00 -4.07 -6.31
CA LEU A 36 -0.27 -2.83 -5.61
C LEU A 36 -1.26 -3.10 -4.48
N CYS A 37 -0.85 -2.88 -3.26
CA CYS A 37 -1.70 -2.95 -2.07
C CYS A 37 -2.18 -1.56 -1.66
N SER A 38 -3.45 -1.46 -1.25
CA SER A 38 -4.03 -0.17 -0.86
C SER A 38 -3.44 0.41 0.42
N ASN A 39 -2.80 -0.40 1.25
CA ASN A 39 -2.03 0.04 2.41
C ASN A 39 -0.97 -1.00 2.84
N ASP A 40 -0.07 -0.58 3.72
CA ASP A 40 1.05 -1.41 4.17
C ASP A 40 0.60 -2.63 4.97
N VAL A 41 -0.49 -2.52 5.72
CA VAL A 41 -1.01 -3.64 6.54
C VAL A 41 -1.46 -4.80 5.64
N ILE A 42 -2.14 -4.50 4.53
CA ILE A 42 -2.52 -5.49 3.51
C ILE A 42 -1.26 -6.06 2.83
N ALA A 43 -0.28 -5.20 2.49
CA ALA A 43 0.96 -5.62 1.85
C ALA A 43 1.75 -6.64 2.69
N ILE A 44 1.84 -6.42 4.00
CA ILE A 44 2.50 -7.36 4.93
C ILE A 44 1.84 -8.75 4.86
N GLY A 45 0.52 -8.79 4.85
CA GLY A 45 -0.21 -10.04 4.71
C GLY A 45 0.01 -10.71 3.35
N ALA A 46 0.00 -9.92 2.28
CA ALA A 46 0.26 -10.41 0.92
C ALA A 46 1.68 -10.97 0.77
N MET A 47 2.69 -10.31 1.30
CA MET A 47 4.08 -10.79 1.30
C MET A 47 4.21 -12.16 1.98
N ARG A 48 3.51 -12.36 3.09
CA ARG A 48 3.46 -13.64 3.77
C ARG A 48 2.84 -14.73 2.88
N ALA A 49 1.69 -14.46 2.25
CA ALA A 49 1.04 -15.41 1.36
C ALA A 49 1.95 -15.79 0.19
N ILE A 50 2.57 -14.81 -0.48
CA ILE A 50 3.50 -15.03 -1.60
C ILE A 50 4.61 -15.98 -1.19
N ARG A 51 5.24 -15.77 -0.03
CA ARG A 51 6.30 -16.63 0.50
C ARG A 51 5.81 -18.05 0.79
N GLU A 52 4.60 -18.21 1.36
CA GLU A 52 4.02 -19.52 1.63
C GLU A 52 3.67 -20.31 0.35
N PHE A 53 3.46 -19.60 -0.78
CA PHE A 53 3.35 -20.20 -2.12
C PHE A 53 4.69 -20.55 -2.76
N GLY A 54 5.80 -20.34 -2.07
CA GLY A 54 7.15 -20.63 -2.57
C GLY A 54 7.67 -19.57 -3.55
N LEU A 55 7.03 -18.42 -3.63
CA LEU A 55 7.43 -17.28 -4.45
C LEU A 55 8.20 -16.25 -3.62
N THR A 56 9.03 -15.46 -4.31
CA THR A 56 9.90 -14.45 -3.70
C THR A 56 9.42 -13.04 -3.99
N VAL A 57 9.62 -12.15 -3.02
CA VAL A 57 9.49 -10.69 -3.20
C VAL A 57 10.89 -10.13 -3.07
N PRO A 58 11.38 -9.34 -4.03
CA PRO A 58 10.72 -8.89 -5.26
C PRO A 58 10.93 -9.83 -6.47
N GLY A 59 11.67 -10.94 -6.35
CA GLY A 59 12.13 -11.77 -7.46
C GLY A 59 11.04 -12.24 -8.41
N ASP A 60 9.95 -12.80 -7.87
CA ASP A 60 8.82 -13.25 -8.67
C ASP A 60 7.71 -12.19 -8.72
N ILE A 61 7.47 -11.48 -7.61
CA ILE A 61 6.39 -10.48 -7.49
C ILE A 61 6.91 -9.25 -6.76
N SER A 62 6.95 -8.11 -7.44
CA SER A 62 7.19 -6.81 -6.81
C SER A 62 5.96 -6.35 -6.02
N ILE A 63 6.17 -5.74 -4.85
CA ILE A 63 5.09 -5.19 -4.03
C ILE A 63 5.33 -3.72 -3.73
N ILE A 64 4.29 -2.92 -3.95
CA ILE A 64 4.22 -1.52 -3.52
C ILE A 64 2.92 -1.29 -2.75
N SER A 65 2.97 -0.37 -1.79
CA SER A 65 1.81 -0.02 -0.95
C SER A 65 1.74 1.47 -0.63
N MET A 66 0.91 1.83 0.34
CA MET A 66 0.74 3.19 0.86
C MET A 66 0.72 3.18 2.39
N ASP A 67 1.11 4.30 2.99
CA ASP A 67 1.07 4.79 4.37
C ASP A 67 2.44 4.98 5.01
N ASP A 68 3.47 4.21 4.63
CA ASP A 68 4.83 4.22 5.22
C ASP A 68 4.80 4.00 6.74
N ILE A 69 4.10 2.92 7.16
CA ILE A 69 4.07 2.56 8.56
C ILE A 69 5.45 2.06 9.03
N ASN A 70 5.78 2.35 10.27
CA ASN A 70 7.11 2.10 10.83
C ASN A 70 7.60 0.66 10.68
N VAL A 71 6.71 -0.34 10.74
CA VAL A 71 7.08 -1.76 10.63
C VAL A 71 7.60 -2.13 9.23
N GLY A 72 7.24 -1.38 8.19
CA GLY A 72 7.64 -1.67 6.80
C GLY A 72 9.16 -1.70 6.57
N GLN A 73 9.92 -0.92 7.36
CA GLN A 73 11.38 -0.89 7.29
C GLN A 73 12.09 -2.07 8.00
N TYR A 74 11.35 -2.88 8.75
CA TYR A 74 11.87 -4.04 9.49
C TYR A 74 11.45 -5.37 8.87
N LEU A 75 10.77 -5.33 7.73
CA LEU A 75 10.41 -6.53 6.99
C LEU A 75 11.62 -7.05 6.21
N ASP A 76 11.53 -8.29 5.74
CA ASP A 76 12.48 -8.91 4.83
C ASP A 76 11.72 -9.54 3.64
N PRO A 77 11.81 -8.91 2.45
CA PRO A 77 12.44 -7.62 2.13
C PRO A 77 11.71 -6.43 2.75
N THR A 78 12.40 -5.28 2.89
CA THR A 78 11.81 -4.02 3.35
C THR A 78 10.81 -3.49 2.32
N LEU A 79 9.68 -2.91 2.81
CA LEU A 79 8.52 -2.58 1.98
C LEU A 79 8.63 -1.21 1.32
N THR A 80 8.61 -1.19 -0.02
CA THR A 80 8.43 0.03 -0.84
C THR A 80 7.00 0.53 -0.70
N THR A 81 6.86 1.81 -0.37
CA THR A 81 5.56 2.40 -0.05
C THR A 81 5.50 3.88 -0.41
N ILE A 82 4.29 4.43 -0.44
CA ILE A 82 4.07 5.87 -0.59
C ILE A 82 3.91 6.47 0.80
N HIS A 83 4.83 7.36 1.20
CA HIS A 83 4.71 8.13 2.43
C HIS A 83 3.59 9.14 2.33
N LEU A 84 2.64 9.05 3.24
CA LEU A 84 1.57 10.02 3.44
C LEU A 84 1.81 10.77 4.76
N PRO A 85 1.76 12.12 4.78
CA PRO A 85 1.98 12.91 5.99
C PRO A 85 0.75 12.88 6.92
N LEU A 86 0.40 11.68 7.42
CA LEU A 86 -0.84 11.41 8.16
C LEU A 86 -1.00 12.29 9.41
N ALA A 87 0.10 12.54 10.14
CA ALA A 87 0.09 13.41 11.33
C ALA A 87 -0.27 14.85 10.95
N GLU A 88 0.27 15.35 9.84
CA GLU A 88 -0.04 16.70 9.33
C GLU A 88 -1.48 16.77 8.82
N MET A 89 -1.93 15.75 8.09
CA MET A 89 -3.32 15.63 7.65
C MET A 89 -4.28 15.70 8.84
N GLY A 90 -4.00 14.94 9.90
CA GLY A 90 -4.81 14.94 11.12
C GLY A 90 -4.86 16.30 11.80
N ARG A 91 -3.70 16.97 11.96
CA ARG A 91 -3.62 18.32 12.55
C ARG A 91 -4.39 19.36 11.74
N MET A 92 -4.21 19.36 10.42
CA MET A 92 -4.91 20.29 9.53
C MET A 92 -6.41 20.05 9.52
N THR A 93 -6.83 18.78 9.45
CA THR A 93 -8.25 18.42 9.49
C THR A 93 -8.91 18.89 10.79
N ALA A 94 -8.28 18.65 11.93
CA ALA A 94 -8.78 19.11 13.23
C ALA A 94 -8.89 20.64 13.29
N LYS A 95 -7.85 21.35 12.82
CA LYS A 95 -7.84 22.80 12.79
C LYS A 95 -8.99 23.36 11.94
N ILE A 96 -9.17 22.84 10.74
CA ILE A 96 -10.24 23.26 9.82
C ILE A 96 -11.62 22.99 10.42
N LEU A 97 -11.80 21.82 11.07
CA LEU A 97 -13.05 21.46 11.71
C LEU A 97 -13.38 22.41 12.86
N ILE A 98 -12.42 22.71 13.73
CA ILE A 98 -12.59 23.66 14.85
C ILE A 98 -12.95 25.05 14.30
N ASP A 99 -12.19 25.55 13.34
CA ASP A 99 -12.45 26.86 12.73
C ASP A 99 -13.88 26.94 12.14
N ARG A 100 -14.35 25.88 11.50
CA ARG A 100 -15.72 25.81 10.97
C ARG A 100 -16.77 25.80 12.08
N ILE A 101 -16.52 25.10 13.18
CA ILE A 101 -17.44 25.08 14.34
C ILE A 101 -17.51 26.46 14.99
N GLU A 102 -16.40 27.17 15.08
CA GLU A 102 -16.32 28.51 15.67
C GLU A 102 -16.81 29.61 14.72
N GLY A 103 -17.28 29.26 13.51
CA GLY A 103 -17.86 30.19 12.55
C GLY A 103 -16.85 30.92 11.66
N GLY A 104 -15.60 30.44 11.58
CA GLY A 104 -14.56 31.06 10.80
C GLY A 104 -14.74 30.93 9.29
N HIS A 105 -15.04 29.74 8.78
CA HIS A 105 -15.29 29.53 7.35
C HIS A 105 -16.51 28.65 7.08
N HIS A 106 -17.22 28.91 5.95
CA HIS A 106 -18.40 28.19 5.55
C HIS A 106 -18.27 27.45 4.20
N LEU A 107 -17.23 27.77 3.41
CA LEU A 107 -17.01 27.16 2.10
C LEU A 107 -16.33 25.79 2.23
N PRO A 108 -16.68 24.83 1.36
CA PRO A 108 -15.94 23.59 1.26
C PRO A 108 -14.50 23.87 0.79
N MET A 109 -13.52 23.28 1.47
CA MET A 109 -12.10 23.39 1.10
C MET A 109 -11.53 22.04 0.71
N LYS A 110 -10.66 22.04 -0.30
CA LYS A 110 -9.84 20.89 -0.67
C LYS A 110 -8.38 21.23 -0.39
N ILE A 111 -7.74 20.46 0.48
CA ILE A 111 -6.31 20.61 0.78
C ILE A 111 -5.60 19.35 0.29
N VAL A 112 -4.54 19.57 -0.48
CA VAL A 112 -3.67 18.50 -0.96
C VAL A 112 -2.32 18.66 -0.30
N LEU A 113 -1.89 17.63 0.43
CA LEU A 113 -0.58 17.59 1.05
C LEU A 113 0.41 16.86 0.14
N PRO A 114 1.71 17.21 0.19
CA PRO A 114 2.73 16.51 -0.58
C PRO A 114 2.89 15.09 -0.07
N TYR A 115 3.15 14.18 -1.00
CA TYR A 115 3.51 12.78 -0.74
C TYR A 115 4.79 12.44 -1.51
N HIS A 116 5.46 11.34 -1.14
CA HIS A 116 6.62 10.84 -1.88
C HIS A 116 6.72 9.33 -1.78
N MET A 117 7.40 8.73 -2.75
CA MET A 117 7.71 7.31 -2.72
C MET A 117 8.91 7.07 -1.80
N VAL A 118 8.80 6.06 -0.97
CA VAL A 118 9.90 5.52 -0.16
C VAL A 118 10.29 4.20 -0.81
N GLU A 119 11.31 4.25 -1.65
CA GLU A 119 11.84 3.09 -2.34
C GLU A 119 12.64 2.22 -1.37
N ARG A 120 12.31 0.92 -1.34
CA ARG A 120 12.95 -0.10 -0.53
C ARG A 120 13.14 -1.36 -1.37
N GLU A 121 13.25 -2.53 -0.74
CA GLU A 121 13.68 -3.77 -1.40
C GLU A 121 12.52 -4.58 -2.02
N SER A 122 11.25 -4.27 -1.75
CA SER A 122 10.11 -5.06 -2.22
C SER A 122 9.75 -4.88 -3.69
N CYS A 123 10.47 -4.03 -4.43
CA CYS A 123 10.32 -3.84 -5.88
C CYS A 123 11.64 -4.05 -6.59
N LEU A 124 11.60 -4.71 -7.76
CA LEU A 124 12.73 -4.75 -8.68
C LEU A 124 12.87 -3.40 -9.40
N SER A 125 14.12 -2.96 -9.61
CA SER A 125 14.42 -1.86 -10.52
C SER A 125 14.09 -2.28 -11.95
N SER A 126 13.55 -1.36 -12.76
CA SER A 126 13.37 -1.58 -14.20
C SER A 126 14.69 -1.77 -14.97
N ASP A 127 15.81 -1.40 -14.35
CA ASP A 127 17.16 -1.49 -14.92
C ASP A 127 17.90 -2.76 -14.48
N ALA A 128 17.24 -3.70 -13.78
CA ALA A 128 17.83 -4.97 -13.43
C ALA A 128 18.08 -5.78 -14.73
N PRO A 129 19.31 -6.24 -15.00
CA PRO A 129 19.57 -7.09 -16.15
C PRO A 129 18.83 -8.41 -16.01
N ASP A 130 18.25 -8.90 -17.12
CA ASP A 130 17.60 -10.20 -17.27
C ASP A 130 18.52 -11.37 -16.85
#